data_51ee62084093511f27b789d53ba1038d
#
_entry.id   51ee62084093511f27b789d53ba1038d
#
_cell.length_a   1.000
_cell.length_b   1.000
_cell.length_c   1.000
_cell.angle_alpha   90.00
_cell.angle_beta   90.00
_cell.angle_gamma   90.00
#
_symmetry.space_group_name_H-M   'P 1'
#
loop_
_entity.id
_entity.type
_entity.pdbx_description
1 polymer ?
#
loop_
_entity_poly.entity_id
_entity_poly.type
_entity_poly.pdbx_seq_one_letter_code
_entity_poly.pdbx_strand_id
1 'polypeptide(L)'
;MKTQHFGIEIEMTGITRSKAASLMATFFGTERKYHEGGAYDTYIAEDGQGRKWKAMNDSSLVPEKKVGGRTVEASTNYRTEVVSPILSYDDIPSLQELIRTLRKAGAFANSSCGIHIHVGAERFTPKTLRNLVNVFYSKEDLIYRALSINPGREHRYCRKTNEKFLRELNKKRPATMAKFADLWYMEAPCGRNMHYNSSRYHGLNIHATFTKGTVEFRLFNGTLHAGEIKAYIQFCLAMTHQALTQKKASARKTETMKNTPSAAGCSGLA
;
A
#
# COMPACT_ATOMS: atom_id res chain seq x y z
N MET A 1 5.66 -7.39 16.30
CA MET A 1 4.94 -6.43 15.43
C MET A 1 5.55 -5.03 15.53
N LYS A 2 5.63 -4.42 16.71
CA LYS A 2 6.11 -3.03 16.91
C LYS A 2 7.59 -2.79 16.56
N THR A 3 8.41 -3.83 16.44
CA THR A 3 9.84 -3.74 16.06
C THR A 3 10.09 -3.78 14.56
N GLN A 4 9.04 -3.75 13.75
CA GLN A 4 9.14 -3.68 12.30
C GLN A 4 9.14 -2.22 11.86
N HIS A 5 9.93 -1.92 10.82
CA HIS A 5 9.91 -0.63 10.16
C HIS A 5 8.98 -0.68 8.94
N PHE A 6 8.42 0.47 8.61
CA PHE A 6 7.57 0.60 7.44
C PHE A 6 7.81 1.92 6.71
N GLY A 7 7.38 2.00 5.47
CA GLY A 7 7.22 3.22 4.70
C GLY A 7 5.81 3.29 4.14
N ILE A 8 5.33 4.48 3.80
CA ILE A 8 4.02 4.68 3.23
C ILE A 8 4.07 5.67 2.07
N GLU A 9 3.36 5.34 1.00
CA GLU A 9 3.07 6.20 -0.14
C GLU A 9 1.57 6.55 -0.06
N ILE A 10 1.24 7.85 -0.05
CA ILE A 10 -0.12 8.37 0.09
C ILE A 10 -0.45 9.21 -1.13
N GLU A 11 -1.24 8.67 -2.03
CA GLU A 11 -1.68 9.35 -3.23
C GLU A 11 -2.86 10.26 -2.95
N MET A 12 -2.80 11.49 -3.49
CA MET A 12 -3.82 12.51 -3.26
C MET A 12 -3.88 13.52 -4.40
N THR A 13 -4.94 14.30 -4.38
CA THR A 13 -5.13 15.51 -5.19
C THR A 13 -5.64 16.66 -4.31
N GLY A 14 -6.12 17.76 -4.87
CA GLY A 14 -6.64 18.91 -4.11
C GLY A 14 -5.59 19.92 -3.66
N ILE A 15 -4.34 19.50 -3.49
CA ILE A 15 -3.21 20.38 -3.22
C ILE A 15 -2.04 20.02 -4.16
N THR A 16 -1.17 20.98 -4.42
CA THR A 16 0.02 20.76 -5.25
C THR A 16 1.15 20.13 -4.45
N ARG A 17 2.09 19.47 -5.14
CA ARG A 17 3.32 18.90 -4.55
C ARG A 17 4.10 19.92 -3.72
N SER A 18 4.30 21.12 -4.29
CA SER A 18 4.98 22.22 -3.59
C SER A 18 4.26 22.63 -2.31
N LYS A 19 2.90 22.72 -2.33
CA LYS A 19 2.12 23.01 -1.14
C LYS A 19 2.20 21.89 -0.12
N ALA A 20 2.15 20.62 -0.55
CA ALA A 20 2.31 19.47 0.34
C ALA A 20 3.66 19.52 1.06
N ALA A 21 4.76 19.77 0.34
CA ALA A 21 6.09 19.89 0.92
C ALA A 21 6.19 21.06 1.92
N SER A 22 5.58 22.21 1.60
CA SER A 22 5.51 23.36 2.54
C SER A 22 4.78 22.99 3.82
N LEU A 23 3.61 22.35 3.70
CA LEU A 23 2.83 21.90 4.87
C LEU A 23 3.59 20.89 5.72
N MET A 24 4.33 19.98 5.10
CA MET A 24 5.18 19.01 5.82
C MET A 24 6.30 19.74 6.58
N ALA A 25 7.04 20.65 5.94
CA ALA A 25 8.12 21.41 6.57
C ALA A 25 7.62 22.24 7.77
N THR A 26 6.48 22.94 7.61
CA THR A 26 5.84 23.68 8.69
C THR A 26 5.33 22.76 9.80
N PHE A 27 4.71 21.63 9.46
CA PHE A 27 4.25 20.64 10.42
C PHE A 27 5.38 20.11 11.31
N PHE A 28 6.54 19.85 10.72
CA PHE A 28 7.71 19.39 11.46
C PHE A 28 8.48 20.51 12.17
N GLY A 29 8.10 21.79 11.94
CA GLY A 29 8.77 22.94 12.54
C GLY A 29 10.19 23.18 12.06
N THR A 30 10.57 22.60 10.93
CA THR A 30 11.95 22.68 10.38
C THR A 30 12.10 23.77 9.35
N GLU A 31 10.99 24.15 8.68
CA GLU A 31 10.99 25.01 7.48
C GLU A 31 11.94 24.54 6.36
N ARG A 32 12.51 23.33 6.50
CA ARG A 32 13.46 22.76 5.54
C ARG A 32 12.70 22.08 4.41
N LYS A 33 12.63 22.77 3.29
CA LYS A 33 12.08 22.23 2.04
C LYS A 33 12.90 22.69 0.85
N TYR A 34 12.94 21.88 -0.20
CA TYR A 34 13.55 22.24 -1.47
C TYR A 34 12.95 21.45 -2.63
N HIS A 35 13.10 21.97 -3.83
CA HIS A 35 12.70 21.31 -5.05
C HIS A 35 13.88 20.50 -5.60
N GLU A 36 13.79 19.19 -5.54
CA GLU A 36 14.78 18.27 -6.08
C GLU A 36 14.61 18.10 -7.60
N GLY A 37 13.36 18.25 -8.10
CA GLY A 37 13.02 18.09 -9.51
C GLY A 37 13.04 16.64 -9.97
N GLY A 38 13.74 16.39 -11.10
CA GLY A 38 13.84 15.07 -11.71
C GLY A 38 12.56 14.61 -12.42
N ALA A 39 12.54 13.34 -12.85
CA ALA A 39 11.43 12.75 -13.62
C ALA A 39 10.08 12.78 -12.89
N TYR A 40 10.10 12.85 -11.56
CA TYR A 40 8.91 12.89 -10.72
C TYR A 40 8.58 14.27 -10.16
N ASP A 41 9.29 15.32 -10.61
CA ASP A 41 9.09 16.71 -10.13
C ASP A 41 8.96 16.76 -8.60
N THR A 42 9.98 16.24 -7.92
CA THR A 42 9.97 15.94 -6.49
C THR A 42 10.27 17.17 -5.65
N TYR A 43 9.46 17.39 -4.61
CA TYR A 43 9.73 18.34 -3.53
C TYR A 43 10.04 17.56 -2.26
N ILE A 44 11.09 17.98 -1.54
CA ILE A 44 11.53 17.38 -0.29
C ILE A 44 11.15 18.29 0.88
N ALA A 45 10.68 17.69 1.97
CA ALA A 45 10.62 18.31 3.29
C ALA A 45 11.40 17.44 4.28
N GLU A 46 12.09 18.06 5.24
CA GLU A 46 12.82 17.33 6.28
C GLU A 46 12.08 17.43 7.61
N ASP A 47 12.05 16.34 8.36
CA ASP A 47 11.51 16.35 9.72
C ASP A 47 12.59 16.73 10.76
N GLY A 48 12.20 16.78 12.04
CA GLY A 48 13.10 17.15 13.14
C GLY A 48 14.29 16.20 13.35
N GLN A 49 14.27 15.01 12.72
CA GLN A 49 15.36 14.04 12.71
C GLN A 49 16.21 14.11 11.43
N GLY A 50 15.90 15.05 10.52
CA GLY A 50 16.57 15.16 9.23
C GLY A 50 16.14 14.09 8.22
N ARG A 51 15.05 13.33 8.50
CA ARG A 51 14.53 12.34 7.56
C ARG A 51 13.75 13.04 6.43
N LYS A 52 13.93 12.57 5.20
CA LYS A 52 13.38 13.20 4.01
C LYS A 52 11.99 12.63 3.67
N TRP A 53 11.00 13.51 3.71
CA TRP A 53 9.66 13.29 3.20
C TRP A 53 9.56 13.84 1.79
N LYS A 54 8.94 13.12 0.87
CA LYS A 54 8.84 13.51 -0.54
C LYS A 54 7.40 13.84 -0.89
N ALA A 55 7.21 14.87 -1.71
CA ALA A 55 5.96 15.11 -2.43
C ALA A 55 6.30 15.05 -3.91
N MET A 56 5.83 14.01 -4.61
CA MET A 56 6.26 13.70 -5.97
C MET A 56 5.08 13.44 -6.90
N ASN A 57 5.34 13.49 -8.21
CA ASN A 57 4.34 13.24 -9.24
C ASN A 57 4.15 11.74 -9.44
N ASP A 58 2.91 11.26 -9.35
CA ASP A 58 2.52 9.99 -9.94
C ASP A 58 1.60 10.25 -11.15
N SER A 59 2.04 9.81 -12.32
CA SER A 59 1.33 10.02 -13.59
C SER A 59 0.01 9.26 -13.69
N SER A 60 -0.22 8.26 -12.84
CA SER A 60 -1.47 7.49 -12.80
C SER A 60 -2.63 8.27 -12.19
N LEU A 61 -2.34 9.34 -11.43
CA LEU A 61 -3.35 10.12 -10.74
C LEU A 61 -4.13 11.04 -11.69
N VAL A 62 -5.43 11.13 -11.47
CA VAL A 62 -6.30 12.13 -12.08
C VAL A 62 -6.27 13.39 -11.21
N PRO A 63 -5.70 14.52 -11.72
CA PRO A 63 -5.55 15.73 -10.92
C PRO A 63 -6.86 16.49 -10.83
N GLU A 64 -7.28 16.80 -9.62
CA GLU A 64 -8.50 17.54 -9.32
C GLU A 64 -8.26 18.58 -8.23
N LYS A 65 -9.13 19.61 -8.16
CA LYS A 65 -9.17 20.60 -7.08
C LYS A 65 -10.60 21.00 -6.77
N LYS A 66 -10.82 21.62 -5.61
CA LYS A 66 -12.13 22.19 -5.25
C LYS A 66 -12.15 23.69 -5.55
N VAL A 67 -13.19 24.14 -6.26
CA VAL A 67 -13.48 25.53 -6.54
C VAL A 67 -14.96 25.78 -6.25
N GLY A 68 -15.26 26.69 -5.33
CA GLY A 68 -16.63 26.98 -4.94
C GLY A 68 -17.41 25.75 -4.44
N GLY A 69 -16.73 24.83 -3.73
CA GLY A 69 -17.32 23.58 -3.23
C GLY A 69 -17.45 22.45 -4.26
N ARG A 70 -17.18 22.71 -5.54
CA ARG A 70 -17.24 21.71 -6.62
C ARG A 70 -15.85 21.16 -6.94
N THR A 71 -15.77 19.88 -7.27
CA THR A 71 -14.54 19.25 -7.77
C THR A 71 -14.44 19.53 -9.26
N VAL A 72 -13.28 20.05 -9.70
CA VAL A 72 -12.97 20.35 -11.09
C VAL A 72 -11.60 19.78 -11.45
N GLU A 73 -11.37 19.55 -12.74
CA GLU A 73 -10.05 19.16 -13.24
C GLU A 73 -8.97 20.20 -12.89
N ALA A 74 -7.77 19.75 -12.65
CA ALA A 74 -6.64 20.58 -12.29
C ALA A 74 -5.40 20.26 -13.14
N SER A 75 -4.38 21.11 -13.05
CA SER A 75 -3.09 20.85 -13.71
C SER A 75 -2.38 19.65 -13.08
N THR A 76 -1.41 19.09 -13.79
CA THR A 76 -0.60 17.95 -13.33
C THR A 76 0.16 18.21 -12.03
N ASN A 77 0.33 19.47 -11.60
CA ASN A 77 0.89 19.83 -10.30
C ASN A 77 0.08 19.31 -9.11
N TYR A 78 -1.21 18.98 -9.32
CA TYR A 78 -2.11 18.40 -8.33
C TYR A 78 -2.05 16.86 -8.28
N ARG A 79 -1.24 16.21 -9.11
CA ARG A 79 -0.86 14.80 -8.97
C ARG A 79 0.17 14.71 -7.86
N THR A 80 -0.26 14.43 -6.65
CA THR A 80 0.60 14.48 -5.48
C THR A 80 0.63 13.13 -4.79
N GLU A 81 1.80 12.54 -4.71
CA GLU A 81 2.10 11.38 -3.89
C GLU A 81 3.04 11.83 -2.76
N VAL A 82 2.63 11.63 -1.52
CA VAL A 82 3.48 11.84 -0.35
C VAL A 82 4.13 10.52 0.04
N VAL A 83 5.47 10.48 0.00
CA VAL A 83 6.28 9.31 0.34
C VAL A 83 7.03 9.58 1.64
N SER A 84 6.82 8.73 2.64
CA SER A 84 7.50 8.83 3.93
C SER A 84 8.94 8.34 3.85
N PRO A 85 9.83 8.77 4.77
CA PRO A 85 11.03 8.01 5.09
C PRO A 85 10.67 6.67 5.74
N ILE A 86 11.68 5.91 6.15
CA ILE A 86 11.48 4.72 6.99
C ILE A 86 10.95 5.17 8.36
N LEU A 87 9.81 4.62 8.73
CA LEU A 87 9.09 4.92 9.97
C LEU A 87 9.09 3.72 10.91
N SER A 88 8.99 4.00 12.21
CA SER A 88 8.73 3.06 13.28
C SER A 88 7.25 3.06 13.68
N TYR A 89 6.85 2.11 14.53
CA TYR A 89 5.49 2.07 15.07
C TYR A 89 5.14 3.33 15.87
N ASP A 90 6.13 3.94 16.52
CA ASP A 90 5.96 5.14 17.36
C ASP A 90 5.80 6.42 16.54
N ASP A 91 6.12 6.41 15.24
CA ASP A 91 5.85 7.52 14.32
C ASP A 91 4.37 7.60 13.88
N ILE A 92 3.55 6.57 14.13
CA ILE A 92 2.15 6.53 13.66
C ILE A 92 1.31 7.72 14.15
N PRO A 93 1.37 8.15 15.42
CA PRO A 93 0.62 9.32 15.86
C PRO A 93 0.99 10.61 15.10
N SER A 94 2.29 10.86 14.90
CA SER A 94 2.76 12.02 14.13
C SER A 94 2.31 11.95 12.66
N LEU A 95 2.39 10.78 12.03
CA LEU A 95 1.87 10.55 10.68
C LEU A 95 0.36 10.86 10.60
N GLN A 96 -0.43 10.44 11.60
CA GLN A 96 -1.86 10.73 11.63
C GLN A 96 -2.17 12.25 11.69
N GLU A 97 -1.39 13.02 12.46
CA GLU A 97 -1.54 14.47 12.52
C GLU A 97 -1.13 15.14 11.20
N LEU A 98 -0.04 14.67 10.57
CA LEU A 98 0.36 15.14 9.25
C LEU A 98 -0.76 14.92 8.22
N ILE A 99 -1.38 13.74 8.20
CA ILE A 99 -2.49 13.44 7.29
C ILE A 99 -3.67 14.39 7.53
N ARG A 100 -4.01 14.66 8.79
CA ARG A 100 -5.06 15.65 9.14
C ARG A 100 -4.71 17.04 8.66
N THR A 101 -3.45 17.45 8.77
CA THR A 101 -2.93 18.74 8.29
C THR A 101 -3.10 18.86 6.78
N LEU A 102 -2.67 17.86 6.01
CA LEU A 102 -2.83 17.84 4.56
C LEU A 102 -4.32 17.90 4.15
N ARG A 103 -5.17 17.10 4.81
CA ARG A 103 -6.61 17.08 4.55
C ARG A 103 -7.28 18.44 4.87
N LYS A 104 -6.94 19.06 5.99
CA LYS A 104 -7.44 20.40 6.36
C LYS A 104 -7.02 21.47 5.35
N ALA A 105 -5.87 21.31 4.71
CA ALA A 105 -5.37 22.21 3.68
C ALA A 105 -6.01 22.00 2.30
N GLY A 106 -6.96 21.07 2.18
CA GLY A 106 -7.74 20.81 0.97
C GLY A 106 -7.31 19.60 0.16
N ALA A 107 -6.35 18.77 0.66
CA ALA A 107 -6.04 17.49 0.03
C ALA A 107 -7.21 16.51 0.15
N PHE A 108 -7.46 15.74 -0.89
CA PHE A 108 -8.43 14.63 -0.89
C PHE A 108 -7.96 13.51 -1.83
N ALA A 109 -8.55 12.33 -1.66
CA ALA A 109 -8.34 11.20 -2.56
C ALA A 109 -9.54 11.04 -3.48
N ASN A 110 -9.30 10.65 -4.73
CA ASN A 110 -10.32 10.21 -5.68
C ASN A 110 -10.11 8.74 -6.07
N SER A 111 -10.88 8.21 -7.00
CA SER A 111 -10.83 6.80 -7.40
C SER A 111 -9.51 6.37 -8.06
N SER A 112 -8.68 7.32 -8.52
CA SER A 112 -7.36 7.04 -9.06
C SER A 112 -6.30 6.86 -7.98
N CYS A 113 -6.54 7.39 -6.77
CA CYS A 113 -5.60 7.36 -5.65
C CYS A 113 -5.57 6.01 -4.93
N GLY A 114 -4.41 5.66 -4.39
CA GLY A 114 -4.19 4.50 -3.53
C GLY A 114 -3.33 4.83 -2.32
N ILE A 115 -3.20 3.84 -1.44
CA ILE A 115 -2.23 3.82 -0.35
C ILE A 115 -1.35 2.60 -0.54
N HIS A 116 -0.03 2.79 -0.52
CA HIS A 116 0.94 1.71 -0.57
C HIS A 116 1.72 1.66 0.75
N ILE A 117 1.85 0.47 1.32
CA ILE A 117 2.59 0.28 2.58
C ILE A 117 3.69 -0.72 2.36
N HIS A 118 4.92 -0.28 2.60
CA HIS A 118 6.13 -1.06 2.53
C HIS A 118 6.54 -1.50 3.93
N VAL A 119 6.80 -2.79 4.12
CA VAL A 119 7.38 -3.30 5.36
C VAL A 119 8.75 -3.89 5.05
N GLY A 120 9.76 -3.59 5.86
CA GLY A 120 11.13 -4.06 5.65
C GLY A 120 11.21 -5.57 5.47
N ALA A 121 11.97 -6.02 4.47
CA ALA A 121 12.07 -7.43 4.09
C ALA A 121 13.35 -8.12 4.61
N GLU A 122 14.20 -7.41 5.32
CA GLU A 122 15.50 -7.90 5.83
C GLU A 122 15.40 -9.13 6.73
N ARG A 123 14.25 -9.31 7.39
CA ARG A 123 13.97 -10.43 8.29
C ARG A 123 13.34 -11.65 7.58
N PHE A 124 12.98 -11.52 6.30
CA PHE A 124 12.35 -12.61 5.58
C PHE A 124 13.36 -13.61 5.05
N THR A 125 13.11 -14.88 5.31
CA THR A 125 13.69 -16.01 4.59
C THR A 125 12.75 -16.46 3.48
N PRO A 126 13.17 -17.28 2.52
CA PRO A 126 12.25 -17.83 1.51
C PRO A 126 11.06 -18.55 2.12
N LYS A 127 11.25 -19.22 3.26
CA LYS A 127 10.19 -19.91 4.00
C LYS A 127 9.17 -18.92 4.58
N THR A 128 9.61 -17.86 5.26
CA THR A 128 8.72 -16.89 5.88
C THR A 128 8.06 -15.99 4.85
N LEU A 129 8.74 -15.68 3.74
CA LEU A 129 8.12 -14.97 2.61
C LEU A 129 7.02 -15.82 1.95
N ARG A 130 7.25 -17.14 1.79
CA ARG A 130 6.19 -18.07 1.36
C ARG A 130 5.02 -18.10 2.36
N ASN A 131 5.30 -18.06 3.66
CA ASN A 131 4.25 -17.96 4.67
C ASN A 131 3.41 -16.69 4.46
N LEU A 132 4.05 -15.54 4.19
CA LEU A 132 3.34 -14.29 3.93
C LEU A 132 2.41 -14.42 2.72
N VAL A 133 2.91 -14.94 1.59
CA VAL A 133 2.08 -15.18 0.40
C VAL A 133 0.89 -16.08 0.72
N ASN A 134 1.10 -17.18 1.45
CA ASN A 134 0.02 -18.10 1.82
C ASN A 134 -1.00 -17.48 2.78
N VAL A 135 -0.55 -16.75 3.80
CA VAL A 135 -1.44 -16.03 4.75
C VAL A 135 -2.27 -15.00 4.01
N PHE A 136 -1.64 -14.18 3.15
CA PHE A 136 -2.33 -13.18 2.35
C PHE A 136 -3.36 -13.82 1.43
N TYR A 137 -2.95 -14.77 0.59
CA TYR A 137 -3.85 -15.46 -0.34
C TYR A 137 -5.04 -16.12 0.36
N SER A 138 -4.82 -16.77 1.51
CA SER A 138 -5.91 -17.45 2.24
C SER A 138 -7.03 -16.51 2.68
N LYS A 139 -6.75 -15.22 2.82
CA LYS A 139 -7.67 -14.17 3.29
C LYS A 139 -7.99 -13.12 2.23
N GLU A 140 -7.35 -13.17 1.07
CA GLU A 140 -7.37 -12.15 0.04
C GLU A 140 -8.78 -11.73 -0.38
N ASP A 141 -9.68 -12.70 -0.64
CA ASP A 141 -11.05 -12.40 -1.01
C ASP A 141 -11.85 -11.69 0.08
N LEU A 142 -11.58 -12.04 1.35
CA LEU A 142 -12.17 -11.37 2.51
C LEU A 142 -11.65 -9.95 2.65
N ILE A 143 -10.32 -9.77 2.48
CA ILE A 143 -9.66 -8.47 2.57
C ILE A 143 -10.21 -7.53 1.50
N TYR A 144 -10.23 -7.96 0.23
CA TYR A 144 -10.70 -7.15 -0.89
C TYR A 144 -12.14 -6.72 -0.70
N ARG A 145 -13.00 -7.62 -0.24
CA ARG A 145 -14.40 -7.33 0.06
C ARG A 145 -14.56 -6.41 1.26
N ALA A 146 -13.92 -6.71 2.39
CA ALA A 146 -14.03 -5.94 3.63
C ALA A 146 -13.54 -4.49 3.47
N LEU A 147 -12.50 -4.29 2.65
CA LEU A 147 -11.95 -2.97 2.35
C LEU A 147 -12.60 -2.31 1.12
N SER A 148 -13.60 -2.97 0.51
CA SER A 148 -14.31 -2.48 -0.69
C SER A 148 -13.34 -2.00 -1.76
N ILE A 149 -12.32 -2.83 -2.07
CA ILE A 149 -11.27 -2.45 -3.04
C ILE A 149 -11.92 -2.13 -4.39
N ASN A 150 -11.58 -0.96 -4.93
CA ASN A 150 -12.14 -0.50 -6.20
C ASN A 150 -11.80 -1.49 -7.34
N PRO A 151 -12.78 -2.01 -8.08
CA PRO A 151 -12.56 -3.01 -9.15
C PRO A 151 -11.60 -2.53 -10.25
N GLY A 152 -11.63 -1.22 -10.57
CA GLY A 152 -10.70 -0.63 -11.54
C GLY A 152 -9.25 -0.66 -11.04
N ARG A 153 -9.04 -0.46 -9.73
CA ARG A 153 -7.73 -0.60 -9.11
C ARG A 153 -7.29 -2.06 -9.03
N GLU A 154 -8.18 -2.97 -8.62
CA GLU A 154 -7.90 -4.41 -8.60
C GLU A 154 -7.39 -4.88 -9.96
N HIS A 155 -8.06 -4.51 -11.03
CA HIS A 155 -7.68 -4.92 -12.37
C HIS A 155 -6.31 -4.35 -12.83
N ARG A 156 -6.02 -3.09 -12.52
CA ARG A 156 -4.86 -2.36 -13.07
C ARG A 156 -3.63 -2.42 -12.16
N TYR A 157 -3.79 -2.23 -10.84
CA TYR A 157 -2.70 -1.88 -9.93
C TYR A 157 -2.48 -2.86 -8.79
N CYS A 158 -3.51 -3.64 -8.42
CA CYS A 158 -3.44 -4.52 -7.26
C CYS A 158 -4.20 -5.84 -7.49
N ARG A 159 -3.86 -6.51 -8.59
CA ARG A 159 -4.44 -7.83 -8.91
C ARG A 159 -4.24 -8.82 -7.77
N LYS A 160 -5.17 -9.76 -7.65
CA LYS A 160 -5.03 -10.86 -6.70
C LYS A 160 -3.83 -11.74 -7.02
N THR A 161 -3.41 -12.51 -6.04
CA THR A 161 -2.28 -13.43 -6.15
C THR A 161 -2.46 -14.39 -7.33
N ASN A 162 -1.43 -14.52 -8.16
CA ASN A 162 -1.44 -15.46 -9.28
C ASN A 162 -1.42 -16.91 -8.76
N GLU A 163 -2.45 -17.68 -9.12
CA GLU A 163 -2.61 -19.06 -8.63
C GLU A 163 -1.54 -20.03 -9.16
N LYS A 164 -1.04 -19.82 -10.38
CA LYS A 164 0.03 -20.63 -10.92
C LYS A 164 1.32 -20.42 -10.14
N PHE A 165 1.67 -19.16 -9.87
CA PHE A 165 2.78 -18.83 -8.98
C PHE A 165 2.60 -19.49 -7.61
N LEU A 166 1.43 -19.35 -6.98
CA LEU A 166 1.14 -19.93 -5.67
C LEU A 166 1.31 -21.46 -5.64
N ARG A 167 0.80 -22.16 -6.66
CA ARG A 167 0.98 -23.63 -6.77
C ARG A 167 2.44 -24.02 -6.86
N GLU A 168 3.20 -23.37 -7.77
CA GLU A 168 4.63 -23.64 -7.94
C GLU A 168 5.44 -23.30 -6.70
N LEU A 169 5.14 -22.18 -6.04
CA LEU A 169 5.76 -21.77 -4.78
C LEU A 169 5.59 -22.83 -3.67
N ASN A 170 4.37 -23.36 -3.53
CA ASN A 170 4.08 -24.35 -2.50
C ASN A 170 4.58 -25.76 -2.86
N LYS A 171 4.67 -26.11 -4.14
CA LYS A 171 5.25 -27.35 -4.64
C LYS A 171 6.78 -27.36 -4.50
N LYS A 172 7.45 -26.31 -5.00
CA LYS A 172 8.92 -26.25 -5.07
C LYS A 172 9.60 -25.83 -3.77
N ARG A 173 8.91 -25.07 -2.92
CA ARG A 173 9.40 -24.59 -1.62
C ARG A 173 10.85 -24.09 -1.70
N PRO A 174 11.12 -22.98 -2.41
CA PRO A 174 12.47 -22.52 -2.69
C PRO A 174 13.28 -22.32 -1.41
N ALA A 175 14.54 -22.77 -1.44
CA ALA A 175 15.47 -22.67 -0.31
C ALA A 175 16.26 -21.35 -0.31
N THR A 176 16.28 -20.61 -1.43
CA THR A 176 17.01 -19.35 -1.58
C THR A 176 16.09 -18.25 -2.12
N MET A 177 16.42 -16.98 -1.82
CA MET A 177 15.68 -15.83 -2.36
C MET A 177 15.79 -15.77 -3.90
N ALA A 178 16.92 -16.17 -4.48
CA ALA A 178 17.08 -16.24 -5.94
C ALA A 178 16.07 -17.22 -6.57
N LYS A 179 15.94 -18.44 -6.02
CA LYS A 179 14.95 -19.43 -6.48
C LYS A 179 13.50 -18.96 -6.22
N PHE A 180 13.27 -18.17 -5.18
CA PHE A 180 11.97 -17.55 -4.96
C PHE A 180 11.67 -16.51 -6.06
N ALA A 181 12.64 -15.65 -6.38
CA ALA A 181 12.53 -14.69 -7.46
C ALA A 181 12.26 -15.35 -8.82
N ASP A 182 12.91 -16.49 -9.12
CA ASP A 182 12.65 -17.25 -10.35
C ASP A 182 11.18 -17.68 -10.47
N LEU A 183 10.56 -18.06 -9.36
CA LEU A 183 9.14 -18.40 -9.33
C LEU A 183 8.25 -17.16 -9.47
N TRP A 184 8.60 -16.05 -8.81
CA TRP A 184 7.84 -14.80 -8.90
C TRP A 184 7.81 -14.26 -10.33
N TYR A 185 8.96 -14.29 -11.01
CA TYR A 185 9.09 -13.75 -12.37
C TYR A 185 8.81 -14.75 -13.48
N MET A 186 8.25 -15.93 -13.19
CA MET A 186 8.05 -16.98 -14.20
C MET A 186 7.17 -16.53 -15.38
N GLU A 187 6.26 -15.59 -15.17
CA GLU A 187 5.38 -15.03 -16.21
C GLU A 187 5.82 -13.65 -16.72
N ALA A 188 6.80 -13.03 -16.07
CA ALA A 188 7.40 -11.75 -16.45
C ALA A 188 8.93 -11.79 -16.31
N PRO A 189 9.62 -12.68 -17.06
CA PRO A 189 11.04 -12.98 -16.84
C PRO A 189 11.96 -11.82 -17.20
N CYS A 190 11.55 -10.95 -18.12
CA CYS A 190 12.35 -9.81 -18.55
C CYS A 190 12.21 -8.63 -17.58
N GLY A 191 13.29 -7.86 -17.42
CA GLY A 191 13.25 -6.63 -16.66
C GLY A 191 13.04 -6.79 -15.15
N ARG A 192 13.55 -7.85 -14.54
CA ARG A 192 13.44 -8.14 -13.09
C ARG A 192 13.92 -6.97 -12.21
N ASN A 193 14.85 -6.17 -12.70
CA ASN A 193 15.37 -5.00 -12.00
C ASN A 193 14.69 -3.69 -12.41
N MET A 194 13.74 -3.74 -13.35
CA MET A 194 13.05 -2.53 -13.82
C MET A 194 11.95 -2.13 -12.84
N HIS A 195 11.92 -0.85 -12.49
CA HIS A 195 10.91 -0.28 -11.60
C HIS A 195 9.47 -0.65 -12.00
N TYR A 196 9.15 -0.61 -13.28
CA TYR A 196 7.81 -0.89 -13.83
C TYR A 196 7.63 -2.32 -14.35
N ASN A 197 8.34 -3.31 -13.79
CA ASN A 197 8.05 -4.72 -14.11
C ASN A 197 6.58 -5.04 -13.82
N SER A 198 5.88 -5.68 -14.76
CA SER A 198 4.43 -5.94 -14.65
C SER A 198 4.04 -6.82 -13.44
N SER A 199 5.00 -7.59 -12.90
CA SER A 199 4.78 -8.40 -11.70
C SER A 199 4.50 -7.57 -10.43
N ARG A 200 4.82 -6.26 -10.42
CA ARG A 200 4.55 -5.36 -9.29
C ARG A 200 3.05 -5.11 -9.05
N TYR A 201 2.21 -5.28 -10.07
CA TYR A 201 0.79 -4.92 -10.01
C TYR A 201 -0.08 -5.98 -9.36
N HIS A 202 0.31 -6.41 -8.15
CA HIS A 202 -0.44 -7.30 -7.27
C HIS A 202 -0.72 -6.61 -5.93
N GLY A 203 -1.80 -6.98 -5.26
CA GLY A 203 -2.16 -6.45 -3.94
C GLY A 203 -1.06 -6.66 -2.90
N LEU A 204 -0.40 -7.82 -2.95
CA LEU A 204 0.88 -8.09 -2.28
C LEU A 204 1.98 -8.12 -3.35
N ASN A 205 2.76 -7.06 -3.44
CA ASN A 205 3.84 -6.91 -4.41
C ASN A 205 5.15 -7.44 -3.84
N ILE A 206 5.59 -8.60 -4.32
CA ILE A 206 6.87 -9.21 -3.95
C ILE A 206 8.03 -8.70 -4.84
N HIS A 207 7.75 -8.05 -5.97
CA HIS A 207 8.81 -7.40 -6.77
C HIS A 207 9.59 -6.38 -5.93
N ALA A 208 8.93 -5.65 -5.04
CA ALA A 208 9.57 -4.71 -4.12
C ALA A 208 10.59 -5.38 -3.19
N THR A 209 10.45 -6.68 -2.89
CA THR A 209 11.41 -7.41 -2.06
C THR A 209 12.78 -7.51 -2.74
N PHE A 210 12.80 -7.65 -4.06
CA PHE A 210 14.03 -7.82 -4.84
C PHE A 210 14.63 -6.50 -5.33
N THR A 211 13.84 -5.43 -5.36
CA THR A 211 14.27 -4.12 -5.91
C THR A 211 14.39 -3.01 -4.88
N LYS A 212 13.60 -3.07 -3.81
CA LYS A 212 13.56 -2.03 -2.75
C LYS A 212 13.89 -2.59 -1.36
N GLY A 213 14.04 -3.92 -1.19
CA GLY A 213 14.24 -4.56 0.11
C GLY A 213 13.01 -4.53 1.03
N THR A 214 11.80 -4.43 0.46
CA THR A 214 10.55 -4.37 1.22
C THR A 214 9.50 -5.33 0.65
N VAL A 215 8.56 -5.80 1.46
CA VAL A 215 7.29 -6.32 0.96
C VAL A 215 6.30 -5.16 0.87
N GLU A 216 5.57 -5.04 -0.23
CA GLU A 216 4.68 -3.92 -0.46
C GLU A 216 3.22 -4.38 -0.54
N PHE A 217 2.35 -3.72 0.21
CA PHE A 217 0.90 -3.88 0.15
C PHE A 217 0.32 -2.72 -0.65
N ARG A 218 -0.15 -2.99 -1.88
CA ARG A 218 -0.65 -1.99 -2.85
C ARG A 218 -2.17 -1.93 -2.97
N LEU A 219 -2.89 -2.74 -2.20
CA LEU A 219 -4.31 -2.98 -2.43
C LEU A 219 -5.23 -1.83 -1.99
N PHE A 220 -4.81 -0.99 -1.05
CA PHE A 220 -5.72 -0.04 -0.40
C PHE A 220 -6.19 1.07 -1.34
N ASN A 221 -7.48 1.39 -1.29
CA ASN A 221 -8.01 2.60 -1.93
C ASN A 221 -7.39 3.85 -1.30
N GLY A 222 -7.34 4.94 -2.06
CA GLY A 222 -6.90 6.23 -1.55
C GLY A 222 -7.82 6.76 -0.45
N THR A 223 -7.22 7.25 0.62
CA THR A 223 -7.93 7.90 1.73
C THR A 223 -7.02 8.89 2.44
N LEU A 224 -7.61 9.97 2.98
CA LEU A 224 -6.97 10.87 3.94
C LEU A 224 -7.64 10.79 5.32
N HIS A 225 -8.30 9.67 5.61
CA HIS A 225 -8.79 9.39 6.95
C HIS A 225 -7.68 8.77 7.79
N ALA A 226 -7.14 9.56 8.73
CA ALA A 226 -5.97 9.17 9.53
C ALA A 226 -6.14 7.86 10.34
N GLY A 227 -7.39 7.54 10.72
CA GLY A 227 -7.72 6.29 11.41
C GLY A 227 -7.64 5.07 10.49
N GLU A 228 -8.12 5.18 9.25
CA GLU A 228 -8.03 4.11 8.25
C GLU A 228 -6.57 3.82 7.90
N ILE A 229 -5.78 4.87 7.66
CA ILE A 229 -4.34 4.71 7.35
C ILE A 229 -3.62 4.01 8.50
N LYS A 230 -3.89 4.40 9.75
CA LYS A 230 -3.37 3.66 10.92
C LYS A 230 -3.77 2.19 10.90
N ALA A 231 -5.04 1.89 10.62
CA ALA A 231 -5.53 0.51 10.57
C ALA A 231 -4.83 -0.29 9.45
N TYR A 232 -4.61 0.32 8.28
CA TYR A 232 -3.88 -0.32 7.17
C TYR A 232 -2.43 -0.63 7.54
N ILE A 233 -1.72 0.32 8.18
CA ILE A 233 -0.36 0.09 8.67
C ILE A 233 -0.33 -1.06 9.67
N GLN A 234 -1.22 -1.04 10.68
CA GLN A 234 -1.29 -2.09 11.69
C GLN A 234 -1.63 -3.45 11.09
N PHE A 235 -2.51 -3.50 10.10
CA PHE A 235 -2.84 -4.71 9.34
C PHE A 235 -1.61 -5.28 8.63
N CYS A 236 -0.85 -4.46 7.89
CA CYS A 236 0.36 -4.89 7.19
C CYS A 236 1.44 -5.41 8.15
N LEU A 237 1.67 -4.68 9.25
CA LEU A 237 2.61 -5.09 10.29
C LEU A 237 2.19 -6.38 11.01
N ALA A 238 0.90 -6.60 11.25
CA ALA A 238 0.38 -7.82 11.84
C ALA A 238 0.53 -9.02 10.89
N MET A 239 0.20 -8.84 9.61
CA MET A 239 0.36 -9.87 8.58
C MET A 239 1.81 -10.32 8.43
N THR A 240 2.72 -9.37 8.33
CA THR A 240 4.16 -9.65 8.21
C THR A 240 4.70 -10.29 9.48
N HIS A 241 4.26 -9.84 10.67
CA HIS A 241 4.63 -10.45 11.94
C HIS A 241 4.17 -11.90 12.03
N GLN A 242 2.91 -12.18 11.67
CA GLN A 242 2.38 -13.54 11.62
C GLN A 242 3.21 -14.43 10.69
N ALA A 243 3.55 -13.95 9.50
CA ALA A 243 4.34 -14.70 8.54
C ALA A 243 5.75 -15.03 9.03
N LEU A 244 6.37 -14.10 9.76
CA LEU A 244 7.72 -14.27 10.34
C LEU A 244 7.75 -15.23 11.50
N THR A 245 6.72 -15.28 12.34
CA THR A 245 6.69 -16.06 13.58
C THR A 245 6.02 -17.43 13.42
N GLN A 246 5.15 -17.58 12.44
CA GLN A 246 4.39 -18.82 12.21
C GLN A 246 5.28 -19.91 11.60
N LYS A 247 5.27 -21.11 12.17
CA LYS A 247 6.07 -22.24 11.67
C LYS A 247 5.69 -22.64 10.24
N LYS A 248 4.40 -22.60 9.90
CA LYS A 248 3.84 -22.97 8.59
C LYS A 248 2.54 -22.23 8.33
N ALA A 249 2.32 -21.76 7.11
CA ALA A 249 1.08 -21.15 6.66
C ALA A 249 0.43 -21.99 5.55
N SER A 250 -0.90 -22.09 5.58
CA SER A 250 -1.71 -22.74 4.55
C SER A 250 -2.24 -21.67 3.58
N ALA A 251 -2.29 -22.03 2.28
CA ALA A 251 -2.96 -21.25 1.25
C ALA A 251 -4.45 -21.61 1.09
N ARG A 252 -5.01 -22.43 1.99
CA ARG A 252 -6.45 -22.77 1.94
C ARG A 252 -7.26 -21.49 2.14
N LYS A 253 -8.16 -21.20 1.22
CA LYS A 253 -9.07 -20.04 1.34
C LYS A 253 -9.91 -20.16 2.62
N THR A 254 -10.04 -19.05 3.32
CA THR A 254 -10.97 -18.94 4.43
C THR A 254 -12.37 -18.85 3.85
N GLU A 255 -13.20 -19.84 4.13
CA GLU A 255 -14.60 -19.83 3.72
C GLU A 255 -15.32 -18.70 4.48
N THR A 256 -15.98 -17.82 3.74
CA THR A 256 -16.96 -16.92 4.33
C THR A 256 -18.14 -17.75 4.77
N MET A 257 -18.57 -17.64 6.02
CA MET A 257 -19.90 -18.10 6.39
C MET A 257 -20.89 -17.44 5.41
N LYS A 258 -21.52 -18.25 4.56
CA LYS A 258 -22.70 -17.82 3.83
C LYS A 258 -23.71 -17.51 4.93
N ASN A 259 -24.11 -16.24 5.08
CA ASN A 259 -25.35 -15.93 5.79
C ASN A 259 -26.44 -16.65 5.01
N THR A 260 -26.81 -17.84 5.48
CA THR A 260 -28.04 -18.49 5.07
C THR A 260 -29.13 -17.56 5.58
N PRO A 261 -30.00 -16.98 4.71
CA PRO A 261 -31.17 -16.30 5.20
C PRO A 261 -31.93 -17.35 6.02
N SER A 262 -32.12 -17.09 7.29
CA SER A 262 -33.08 -17.84 8.09
C SER A 262 -34.43 -17.73 7.38
N ALA A 263 -34.85 -18.81 6.77
CA ALA A 263 -36.23 -18.98 6.35
C ALA A 263 -37.08 -19.04 7.64
N ALA A 264 -37.41 -17.86 8.18
CA ALA A 264 -38.47 -17.74 9.13
C ALA A 264 -39.76 -18.06 8.37
N GLY A 265 -40.20 -19.28 8.50
CA GLY A 265 -41.47 -19.73 8.00
C GLY A 265 -42.59 -18.88 8.58
N CYS A 266 -43.27 -18.12 7.74
CA CYS A 266 -44.61 -17.68 7.99
C CYS A 266 -45.52 -18.89 7.80
N SER A 267 -45.76 -19.66 8.87
CA SER A 267 -46.91 -20.52 8.94
C SER A 267 -48.12 -19.60 9.16
N GLY A 268 -48.88 -19.41 8.08
CA GLY A 268 -50.21 -18.83 8.17
C GLY A 268 -51.10 -19.69 9.02
N LEU A 269 -51.92 -19.06 9.82
CA LEU A 269 -53.13 -19.61 10.39
C LEU A 269 -54.30 -18.79 9.87
N ALA A 270 -55.23 -19.53 9.32
CA ALA A 270 -56.58 -19.25 8.86
C ALA A 270 -57.26 -17.98 9.36
#